data_267f0495d9be73f58e848dcec2edbb47
#
_entry.id   267f0495d9be73f58e848dcec2edbb47
#
_cell.length_a   1.000
_cell.length_b   1.000
_cell.length_c   1.000
_cell.angle_alpha   90.00
_cell.angle_beta   90.00
_cell.angle_gamma   90.00
#
_symmetry.space_group_name_H-M   'P 1'
#
loop_
_entity.id
_entity.type
_entity.pdbx_description
1 polymer ?
#
loop_
_entity_poly.entity_id
_entity_poly.type
_entity_poly.pdbx_seq_one_letter_code
_entity_poly.pdbx_strand_id
1 'polypeptide(L)'
;WVAKGAVTPVKNQGQCGSCWAFSTTGNLEGVGFLKNNKLVSLSEQQLVDCDTKTGDKGCQGGLPSNAYKYILGNKGIDTEASYPYQGVGETCAATKGTVGATISNWTAISQDEKQIAAQLVARGPLSIGINAGPMQFYGGGVSCPWKVLCNPKQLDHGVLIVGFGTDASKGDYWKIKNSWGPGWGEQGYYRICRGKGACGLNTMVTSSEMN
;
A
#
# COMPACT_ATOMS: atom_id res chain seq x y z
N TRP A 1 1.44 2.00 -13.15
CA TRP A 1 1.99 0.65 -13.02
C TRP A 1 0.94 -0.44 -13.29
N VAL A 2 -0.36 -0.13 -13.09
CA VAL A 2 -1.46 -1.08 -13.40
C VAL A 2 -1.36 -1.56 -14.85
N ALA A 3 -1.32 -0.65 -15.83
CA ALA A 3 -1.23 -1.00 -17.25
C ALA A 3 0.09 -1.71 -17.63
N LYS A 4 1.12 -1.62 -16.80
CA LYS A 4 2.40 -2.32 -16.99
C LYS A 4 2.45 -3.71 -16.37
N GLY A 5 1.36 -4.14 -15.71
CA GLY A 5 1.28 -5.46 -15.07
C GLY A 5 2.04 -5.59 -13.74
N ALA A 6 2.42 -4.47 -13.12
CA ALA A 6 3.18 -4.45 -11.87
C ALA A 6 2.30 -4.36 -10.61
N VAL A 7 0.99 -4.50 -10.76
CA VAL A 7 0.01 -4.35 -9.67
C VAL A 7 -0.93 -5.56 -9.68
N THR A 8 -1.01 -6.27 -8.56
CA THR A 8 -1.94 -7.39 -8.38
C THR A 8 -3.40 -6.91 -8.39
N PRO A 9 -4.36 -7.81 -8.63
CA PRO A 9 -5.79 -7.48 -8.51
C PRO A 9 -6.10 -6.81 -7.17
N VAL A 10 -7.14 -5.99 -7.15
CA VAL A 10 -7.60 -5.33 -5.91
C VAL A 10 -8.12 -6.37 -4.93
N LYS A 11 -7.57 -6.35 -3.73
CA LYS A 11 -7.93 -7.23 -2.61
C LYS A 11 -8.93 -6.55 -1.67
N ASN A 12 -9.43 -7.29 -0.67
CA ASN A 12 -10.38 -6.78 0.31
C ASN A 12 -9.93 -7.16 1.73
N GLN A 13 -9.61 -6.15 2.57
CA GLN A 13 -9.22 -6.34 3.96
C GLN A 13 -10.38 -6.74 4.88
N GLY A 14 -11.63 -6.56 4.44
CA GLY A 14 -12.81 -6.85 5.27
C GLY A 14 -12.87 -5.96 6.52
N GLN A 15 -13.25 -6.55 7.65
CA GLN A 15 -13.40 -5.84 8.93
C GLN A 15 -12.10 -5.79 9.76
N CYS A 16 -11.00 -6.27 9.23
CA CYS A 16 -9.69 -6.23 9.87
C CYS A 16 -8.94 -4.94 9.53
N GLY A 17 -8.38 -4.26 10.52
CA GLY A 17 -7.56 -3.05 10.36
C GLY A 17 -6.16 -3.34 9.82
N SER A 18 -6.08 -4.08 8.72
CA SER A 18 -4.84 -4.57 8.10
C SER A 18 -4.39 -3.77 6.87
N CYS A 19 -4.92 -2.58 6.65
CA CYS A 19 -4.58 -1.72 5.50
C CYS A 19 -3.06 -1.51 5.34
N TRP A 20 -2.33 -1.41 6.45
CA TRP A 20 -0.87 -1.32 6.49
C TRP A 20 -0.19 -2.54 5.84
N ALA A 21 -0.73 -3.74 6.05
CA ALA A 21 -0.22 -4.98 5.45
C ALA A 21 -0.46 -4.98 3.93
N PHE A 22 -1.67 -4.60 3.46
CA PHE A 22 -1.99 -4.49 2.02
C PHE A 22 -1.15 -3.43 1.32
N SER A 23 -0.89 -2.30 1.98
CA SER A 23 -0.01 -1.24 1.46
C SER A 23 1.43 -1.75 1.31
N THR A 24 1.92 -2.52 2.29
CA THR A 24 3.26 -3.10 2.29
C THR A 24 3.41 -4.16 1.21
N THR A 25 2.50 -5.15 1.16
CA THR A 25 2.56 -6.23 0.15
C THR A 25 2.46 -5.68 -1.25
N GLY A 26 1.56 -4.72 -1.50
CA GLY A 26 1.42 -4.06 -2.79
C GLY A 26 2.70 -3.35 -3.25
N ASN A 27 3.45 -2.73 -2.34
CA ASN A 27 4.76 -2.16 -2.66
C ASN A 27 5.77 -3.26 -3.04
N LEU A 28 5.90 -4.32 -2.24
CA LEU A 28 6.82 -5.42 -2.54
C LEU A 28 6.48 -6.13 -3.86
N GLU A 29 5.19 -6.36 -4.11
CA GLU A 29 4.69 -6.97 -5.36
C GLU A 29 5.15 -6.17 -6.59
N GLY A 30 5.00 -4.84 -6.53
CA GLY A 30 5.41 -3.94 -7.60
C GLY A 30 6.92 -3.84 -7.77
N VAL A 31 7.67 -3.68 -6.68
CA VAL A 31 9.15 -3.66 -6.70
C VAL A 31 9.70 -5.00 -7.19
N GLY A 32 9.14 -6.11 -6.72
CA GLY A 32 9.50 -7.46 -7.15
C GLY A 32 9.23 -7.70 -8.64
N PHE A 33 8.12 -7.17 -9.16
CA PHE A 33 7.83 -7.22 -10.60
C PHE A 33 8.89 -6.47 -11.41
N LEU A 34 9.29 -5.27 -11.00
CA LEU A 34 10.34 -4.52 -11.70
C LEU A 34 11.68 -5.25 -11.69
N LYS A 35 11.99 -5.95 -10.61
CA LYS A 35 13.24 -6.69 -10.44
C LYS A 35 13.28 -7.98 -11.25
N ASN A 36 12.19 -8.76 -11.19
CA ASN A 36 12.16 -10.14 -11.65
C ASN A 36 11.29 -10.36 -12.90
N ASN A 37 10.61 -9.33 -13.38
CA ASN A 37 9.61 -9.38 -14.45
C ASN A 37 8.51 -10.44 -14.20
N LYS A 38 8.22 -10.70 -12.91
CA LYS A 38 7.20 -11.66 -12.46
C LYS A 38 6.41 -11.06 -11.31
N LEU A 39 5.10 -10.95 -11.49
CA LEU A 39 4.19 -10.50 -10.45
C LEU A 39 3.82 -11.67 -9.52
N VAL A 40 4.12 -11.52 -8.23
CA VAL A 40 3.82 -12.52 -7.20
C VAL A 40 2.93 -11.88 -6.17
N SER A 41 1.75 -12.43 -5.91
CA SER A 41 0.87 -11.98 -4.83
C SER A 41 1.40 -12.45 -3.48
N LEU A 42 1.52 -11.53 -2.53
CA LEU A 42 2.14 -11.74 -1.22
C LEU A 42 1.09 -11.78 -0.11
N SER A 43 1.44 -12.43 1.00
CA SER A 43 0.55 -12.70 2.13
C SER A 43 0.44 -11.51 3.08
N GLU A 44 -0.71 -10.87 3.10
CA GLU A 44 -1.08 -9.92 4.15
C GLU A 44 -1.33 -10.64 5.49
N GLN A 45 -1.85 -11.87 5.44
CA GLN A 45 -2.14 -12.65 6.65
C GLN A 45 -0.88 -12.93 7.46
N GLN A 46 0.23 -13.25 6.80
CA GLN A 46 1.49 -13.44 7.50
C GLN A 46 1.90 -12.21 8.30
N LEU A 47 1.73 -11.01 7.76
CA LEU A 47 2.01 -9.78 8.50
C LEU A 47 1.06 -9.61 9.69
N VAL A 48 -0.23 -9.84 9.49
CA VAL A 48 -1.26 -9.76 10.54
C VAL A 48 -0.96 -10.69 11.71
N ASP A 49 -0.55 -11.92 11.43
CA ASP A 49 -0.36 -12.96 12.45
C ASP A 49 1.03 -12.94 13.10
N CYS A 50 2.05 -12.60 12.33
CA CYS A 50 3.44 -12.85 12.71
C CYS A 50 4.21 -11.60 13.11
N ASP A 51 3.81 -10.41 12.64
CA ASP A 51 4.49 -9.16 12.97
C ASP A 51 4.02 -8.60 14.32
N THR A 52 4.41 -9.27 15.38
CA THR A 52 4.02 -8.93 16.76
C THR A 52 5.11 -8.20 17.55
N LYS A 53 6.33 -8.09 16.99
CA LYS A 53 7.50 -7.56 17.70
C LYS A 53 7.97 -6.19 17.23
N THR A 54 7.51 -5.73 16.06
CA THR A 54 7.94 -4.45 15.47
C THR A 54 7.09 -3.26 15.92
N GLY A 55 5.97 -3.53 16.59
CA GLY A 55 5.00 -2.54 17.06
C GLY A 55 3.65 -2.63 16.33
N ASP A 56 3.54 -3.46 15.32
CA ASP A 56 2.28 -3.72 14.63
C ASP A 56 1.34 -4.60 15.47
N LYS A 57 0.03 -4.42 15.29
CA LYS A 57 -1.01 -5.02 16.14
C LYS A 57 -2.05 -5.80 15.34
N GLY A 58 -1.63 -6.44 14.25
CA GLY A 58 -2.51 -7.25 13.42
C GLY A 58 -3.71 -6.47 12.90
N CYS A 59 -4.92 -6.90 13.23
CA CYS A 59 -6.17 -6.23 12.84
C CYS A 59 -6.45 -4.91 13.58
N GLN A 60 -5.68 -4.53 14.59
CA GLN A 60 -5.81 -3.26 15.30
C GLN A 60 -4.89 -2.16 14.73
N GLY A 61 -4.24 -2.42 13.61
CA GLY A 61 -3.41 -1.44 12.92
C GLY A 61 -1.92 -1.74 12.95
N GLY A 62 -1.18 -1.01 12.14
CA GLY A 62 0.26 -1.14 12.00
C GLY A 62 0.80 -0.10 11.03
N LEU A 63 2.09 -0.21 10.73
CA LEU A 63 2.82 0.70 9.83
C LEU A 63 3.64 -0.08 8.80
N PRO A 64 3.66 0.33 7.53
CA PRO A 64 4.51 -0.28 6.51
C PRO A 64 5.99 -0.33 6.90
N SER A 65 6.50 0.70 7.59
CA SER A 65 7.88 0.73 8.08
C SER A 65 8.21 -0.37 9.09
N ASN A 66 7.24 -0.77 9.91
CA ASN A 66 7.39 -1.88 10.83
C ASN A 66 7.31 -3.23 10.09
N ALA A 67 6.34 -3.36 9.19
CA ALA A 67 6.22 -4.54 8.34
C ALA A 67 7.50 -4.83 7.55
N TYR A 68 8.18 -3.80 7.00
CA TYR A 68 9.49 -4.01 6.35
C TYR A 68 10.55 -4.54 7.32
N LYS A 69 10.58 -4.05 8.57
CA LYS A 69 11.51 -4.58 9.59
C LYS A 69 11.23 -6.05 9.90
N TYR A 70 9.94 -6.42 10.00
CA TYR A 70 9.55 -7.82 10.16
C TYR A 70 10.05 -8.66 8.98
N ILE A 71 9.78 -8.25 7.74
CA ILE A 71 10.17 -8.99 6.52
C ILE A 71 11.69 -9.17 6.44
N LEU A 72 12.47 -8.13 6.79
CA LEU A 72 13.93 -8.19 6.89
C LEU A 72 14.38 -9.22 7.93
N GLY A 73 13.82 -9.16 9.13
CA GLY A 73 14.15 -10.07 10.23
C GLY A 73 13.73 -11.52 9.95
N ASN A 74 12.59 -11.71 9.31
CA ASN A 74 12.04 -12.99 8.89
C ASN A 74 12.73 -13.58 7.64
N LYS A 75 13.56 -12.79 6.96
CA LYS A 75 14.25 -13.14 5.69
C LYS A 75 13.29 -13.40 4.53
N GLY A 76 12.14 -12.75 4.55
CA GLY A 76 11.15 -12.82 3.47
C GLY A 76 9.71 -12.80 3.96
N ILE A 77 8.81 -12.83 2.99
CA ILE A 77 7.37 -12.91 3.15
C ILE A 77 6.81 -13.98 2.21
N ASP A 78 5.83 -14.74 2.68
CA ASP A 78 5.22 -15.83 1.92
C ASP A 78 4.29 -15.30 0.81
N THR A 79 4.00 -16.19 -0.14
CA THR A 79 2.99 -15.92 -1.17
C THR A 79 1.57 -15.95 -0.56
N GLU A 80 0.65 -15.18 -1.15
CA GLU A 80 -0.77 -15.25 -0.80
C GLU A 80 -1.33 -16.67 -0.94
N ALA A 81 -0.88 -17.42 -1.95
CA ALA A 81 -1.33 -18.79 -2.17
C ALA A 81 -0.92 -19.76 -1.06
N SER A 82 0.26 -19.55 -0.44
CA SER A 82 0.77 -20.42 0.63
C SER A 82 0.33 -19.98 2.04
N TYR A 83 -0.08 -18.73 2.20
CA TYR A 83 -0.56 -18.16 3.45
C TYR A 83 -1.74 -17.20 3.18
N PRO A 84 -2.94 -17.76 2.89
CA PRO A 84 -4.08 -16.97 2.39
C PRO A 84 -4.67 -16.02 3.44
N TYR A 85 -5.19 -14.88 2.98
CA TYR A 85 -5.84 -13.89 3.83
C TYR A 85 -7.16 -14.40 4.43
N GLN A 86 -7.33 -14.25 5.75
CA GLN A 86 -8.51 -14.67 6.52
C GLN A 86 -9.34 -13.49 7.06
N GLY A 87 -8.73 -12.29 7.17
CA GLY A 87 -9.41 -11.10 7.69
C GLY A 87 -9.60 -11.08 9.21
N VAL A 88 -8.91 -11.96 9.91
CA VAL A 88 -8.83 -12.06 11.38
C VAL A 88 -7.39 -12.36 11.78
N GLY A 89 -7.01 -12.04 13.02
CA GLY A 89 -5.70 -12.45 13.55
C GLY A 89 -5.72 -13.91 13.97
N GLU A 90 -4.72 -14.66 13.55
CA GLU A 90 -4.53 -16.08 13.86
C GLU A 90 -3.16 -16.35 14.49
N THR A 91 -2.88 -17.60 14.80
CA THR A 91 -1.55 -18.01 15.25
C THR A 91 -0.57 -18.02 14.07
N CYS A 92 0.58 -17.38 14.24
CA CYS A 92 1.61 -17.32 13.20
C CYS A 92 2.05 -18.71 12.71
N ALA A 93 1.97 -18.93 11.40
CA ALA A 93 2.34 -20.17 10.73
C ALA A 93 3.39 -19.99 9.60
N ALA A 94 4.09 -18.86 9.57
CA ALA A 94 5.02 -18.46 8.50
C ALA A 94 6.14 -19.47 8.17
N THR A 95 6.51 -20.32 9.11
CA THR A 95 7.58 -21.34 8.90
C THR A 95 7.23 -22.44 7.90
N LYS A 96 5.99 -22.46 7.42
CA LYS A 96 5.45 -23.51 6.53
C LYS A 96 5.10 -22.99 5.14
N GLY A 97 5.24 -21.68 4.91
CA GLY A 97 4.86 -21.05 3.65
C GLY A 97 5.95 -21.13 2.58
N THR A 98 5.61 -20.67 1.40
CA THR A 98 6.54 -20.49 0.29
C THR A 98 6.91 -19.02 0.19
N VAL A 99 8.19 -18.70 0.41
CA VAL A 99 8.70 -17.33 0.31
C VAL A 99 8.46 -16.78 -1.09
N GLY A 100 7.67 -15.71 -1.16
CA GLY A 100 7.30 -15.02 -2.41
C GLY A 100 8.20 -13.83 -2.72
N ALA A 101 8.74 -13.18 -1.69
CA ALA A 101 9.65 -12.05 -1.84
C ALA A 101 10.60 -11.90 -0.65
N THR A 102 11.78 -11.33 -0.92
CA THR A 102 12.77 -10.90 0.07
C THR A 102 13.15 -9.45 -0.20
N ILE A 103 13.47 -8.70 0.83
CA ILE A 103 13.97 -7.32 0.70
C ILE A 103 15.36 -7.21 1.33
N SER A 104 16.17 -6.31 0.81
CA SER A 104 17.49 -6.00 1.37
C SER A 104 17.47 -4.78 2.28
N ASN A 105 16.52 -3.86 2.04
CA ASN A 105 16.33 -2.64 2.80
C ASN A 105 14.95 -2.05 2.52
N TRP A 106 14.65 -0.90 3.15
CA TRP A 106 13.53 -0.02 2.80
C TRP A 106 13.93 1.43 3.03
N THR A 107 13.23 2.36 2.39
CA THR A 107 13.53 3.76 2.50
C THR A 107 12.25 4.59 2.67
N ALA A 108 12.35 5.66 3.46
CA ALA A 108 11.36 6.71 3.50
C ALA A 108 11.64 7.70 2.36
N ILE A 109 10.59 8.14 1.68
CA ILE A 109 10.66 9.03 0.54
C ILE A 109 10.31 10.44 0.99
N SER A 110 10.91 11.45 0.34
CA SER A 110 10.65 12.86 0.56
C SER A 110 9.14 13.18 0.51
N GLN A 111 8.72 14.17 1.30
CA GLN A 111 7.34 14.68 1.29
C GLN A 111 7.01 15.57 0.07
N ASP A 112 8.01 15.91 -0.75
CA ASP A 112 7.81 16.65 -2.00
C ASP A 112 7.14 15.75 -3.04
N GLU A 113 5.93 16.09 -3.47
CA GLU A 113 5.16 15.30 -4.41
C GLU A 113 5.82 15.18 -5.81
N LYS A 114 6.72 16.08 -6.18
CA LYS A 114 7.53 15.93 -7.40
C LYS A 114 8.56 14.82 -7.23
N GLN A 115 9.19 14.75 -6.05
CA GLN A 115 10.11 13.66 -5.71
C GLN A 115 9.37 12.33 -5.59
N ILE A 116 8.16 12.32 -5.00
CA ILE A 116 7.32 11.11 -4.95
C ILE A 116 7.03 10.61 -6.37
N ALA A 117 6.68 11.50 -7.30
CA ALA A 117 6.46 11.11 -8.70
C ALA A 117 7.71 10.50 -9.36
N ALA A 118 8.88 11.10 -9.14
CA ALA A 118 10.14 10.56 -9.63
C ALA A 118 10.45 9.17 -9.04
N GLN A 119 10.25 9.00 -7.73
CA GLN A 119 10.45 7.72 -7.04
C GLN A 119 9.45 6.65 -7.49
N LEU A 120 8.17 7.03 -7.73
CA LEU A 120 7.18 6.13 -8.28
C LEU A 120 7.58 5.58 -9.65
N VAL A 121 8.15 6.44 -10.50
CA VAL A 121 8.65 6.00 -11.82
C VAL A 121 9.87 5.09 -11.69
N ALA A 122 10.78 5.42 -10.78
CA ALA A 122 12.06 4.70 -10.64
C ALA A 122 11.92 3.37 -9.88
N ARG A 123 11.04 3.31 -8.86
CA ARG A 123 10.96 2.20 -7.90
C ARG A 123 9.70 1.34 -8.04
N GLY A 124 8.69 1.80 -8.79
CA GLY A 124 7.38 1.13 -8.85
C GLY A 124 6.39 1.68 -7.81
N PRO A 125 5.27 0.97 -7.58
CA PRO A 125 4.23 1.36 -6.63
C PRO A 125 4.78 1.70 -5.24
N LEU A 126 4.27 2.78 -4.61
CA LEU A 126 4.76 3.29 -3.33
C LEU A 126 3.71 3.11 -2.23
N SER A 127 4.13 2.61 -1.08
CA SER A 127 3.30 2.51 0.13
C SER A 127 3.16 3.87 0.78
N ILE A 128 1.93 4.29 1.09
CA ILE A 128 1.64 5.58 1.72
C ILE A 128 0.61 5.47 2.84
N GLY A 129 0.64 6.44 3.75
CA GLY A 129 -0.46 6.75 4.65
C GLY A 129 -1.34 7.86 4.11
N ILE A 130 -2.63 7.83 4.43
CA ILE A 130 -3.62 8.84 4.06
C ILE A 130 -4.67 8.99 5.15
N ASN A 131 -5.31 10.16 5.25
CA ASN A 131 -6.57 10.30 5.97
C ASN A 131 -7.71 9.85 5.06
N ALA A 132 -8.37 8.76 5.40
CA ALA A 132 -9.39 8.10 4.57
C ALA A 132 -10.81 8.66 4.75
N GLY A 133 -11.02 9.69 5.56
CA GLY A 133 -12.36 10.24 5.79
C GLY A 133 -13.17 10.47 4.51
N PRO A 134 -12.65 11.21 3.52
CA PRO A 134 -13.36 11.44 2.26
C PRO A 134 -13.52 10.20 1.37
N MET A 135 -12.65 9.19 1.54
CA MET A 135 -12.68 7.97 0.73
C MET A 135 -13.96 7.16 0.93
N GLN A 136 -14.57 7.24 2.12
CA GLN A 136 -15.80 6.51 2.45
C GLN A 136 -16.98 6.89 1.53
N PHE A 137 -16.97 8.10 0.99
CA PHE A 137 -18.02 8.64 0.12
C PHE A 137 -17.59 8.76 -1.35
N TYR A 138 -16.47 8.15 -1.71
CA TYR A 138 -15.94 8.28 -3.07
C TYR A 138 -16.69 7.42 -4.07
N GLY A 139 -17.32 8.08 -5.06
CA GLY A 139 -18.06 7.45 -6.16
C GLY A 139 -17.33 7.47 -7.51
N GLY A 140 -16.18 8.13 -7.61
CA GLY A 140 -15.40 8.24 -8.85
C GLY A 140 -14.95 9.67 -9.18
N GLY A 141 -14.16 9.81 -10.24
CA GLY A 141 -13.55 11.07 -10.67
C GLY A 141 -12.33 11.49 -9.85
N VAL A 142 -11.76 12.64 -10.14
CA VAL A 142 -10.64 13.17 -9.33
C VAL A 142 -11.20 13.91 -8.12
N SER A 143 -10.93 13.37 -6.94
CA SER A 143 -11.30 13.93 -5.64
C SER A 143 -10.28 14.98 -5.20
N CYS A 144 -10.72 16.17 -4.82
CA CYS A 144 -9.88 17.21 -4.24
C CYS A 144 -10.50 17.68 -2.91
N PRO A 145 -10.42 16.86 -1.85
CA PRO A 145 -11.08 17.18 -0.59
C PRO A 145 -10.49 18.43 0.06
N TRP A 146 -11.34 19.20 0.71
CA TRP A 146 -10.88 20.31 1.53
C TRP A 146 -10.18 19.78 2.79
N LYS A 147 -9.16 20.50 3.26
CA LYS A 147 -8.37 20.11 4.45
C LYS A 147 -9.23 19.92 5.72
N VAL A 148 -10.37 20.58 5.80
CA VAL A 148 -11.32 20.41 6.91
C VAL A 148 -11.97 19.02 6.93
N LEU A 149 -12.08 18.38 5.78
CA LEU A 149 -12.67 17.04 5.64
C LEU A 149 -11.64 15.91 5.79
N CYS A 150 -10.36 16.22 5.63
CA CYS A 150 -9.28 15.27 5.83
C CYS A 150 -8.04 15.97 6.39
N ASN A 151 -7.88 15.95 7.69
CA ASN A 151 -6.71 16.53 8.36
C ASN A 151 -5.43 15.77 7.94
N PRO A 152 -4.45 16.43 7.29
CA PRO A 152 -3.23 15.76 6.81
C PRO A 152 -2.32 15.27 7.92
N LYS A 153 -2.57 15.64 9.18
CA LYS A 153 -1.82 15.18 10.36
C LYS A 153 -2.44 13.95 11.03
N GLN A 154 -3.59 13.49 10.56
CA GLN A 154 -4.33 12.35 11.12
C GLN A 154 -4.45 11.26 10.06
N LEU A 155 -3.34 10.57 9.81
CA LEU A 155 -3.33 9.42 8.92
C LEU A 155 -3.96 8.23 9.64
N ASP A 156 -4.91 7.58 8.99
CA ASP A 156 -5.68 6.46 9.55
C ASP A 156 -5.79 5.26 8.60
N HIS A 157 -5.19 5.35 7.41
CA HIS A 157 -5.29 4.32 6.39
C HIS A 157 -4.00 4.16 5.59
N GLY A 158 -3.60 2.91 5.32
CA GLY A 158 -2.49 2.57 4.45
C GLY A 158 -2.98 2.18 3.07
N VAL A 159 -2.44 2.80 2.01
CA VAL A 159 -2.79 2.55 0.61
C VAL A 159 -1.55 2.56 -0.28
N LEU A 160 -1.73 2.38 -1.58
CA LEU A 160 -0.62 2.24 -2.53
C LEU A 160 -0.77 3.25 -3.68
N ILE A 161 0.21 4.13 -3.89
CA ILE A 161 0.28 4.93 -5.12
C ILE A 161 0.76 4.02 -6.26
N VAL A 162 -0.05 3.92 -7.33
CA VAL A 162 0.25 3.07 -8.49
C VAL A 162 0.44 3.85 -9.79
N GLY A 163 0.17 5.15 -9.77
CA GLY A 163 0.29 5.99 -10.94
C GLY A 163 -0.10 7.44 -10.68
N PHE A 164 0.05 8.25 -11.70
CA PHE A 164 -0.43 9.63 -11.74
C PHE A 164 -0.86 10.00 -13.16
N GLY A 165 -1.58 11.08 -13.27
CA GLY A 165 -2.03 11.61 -14.55
C GLY A 165 -2.56 13.02 -14.41
N THR A 166 -3.15 13.53 -15.50
CA THR A 166 -3.78 14.85 -15.56
C THR A 166 -5.21 14.68 -16.07
N ASP A 167 -6.16 15.20 -15.33
CA ASP A 167 -7.58 15.31 -15.71
C ASP A 167 -7.83 16.68 -16.31
N ALA A 168 -8.58 16.77 -17.40
CA ALA A 168 -8.81 18.02 -18.13
C ALA A 168 -9.51 19.09 -17.29
N SER A 169 -10.35 18.69 -16.32
CA SER A 169 -11.15 19.62 -15.49
C SER A 169 -10.60 19.82 -14.09
N LYS A 170 -9.89 18.82 -13.54
CA LYS A 170 -9.42 18.79 -12.14
C LYS A 170 -7.92 18.93 -11.99
N GLY A 171 -7.16 18.84 -13.10
CA GLY A 171 -5.70 18.93 -13.10
C GLY A 171 -5.03 17.63 -12.68
N ASP A 172 -3.82 17.75 -12.16
CA ASP A 172 -2.98 16.60 -11.81
C ASP A 172 -3.54 15.76 -10.67
N TYR A 173 -3.43 14.43 -10.79
CA TYR A 173 -3.90 13.48 -9.79
C TYR A 173 -2.94 12.32 -9.54
N TRP A 174 -3.06 11.70 -8.38
CA TRP A 174 -2.53 10.40 -8.05
C TRP A 174 -3.58 9.31 -8.27
N LYS A 175 -3.18 8.17 -8.83
CA LYS A 175 -3.97 6.94 -8.84
C LYS A 175 -3.52 6.05 -7.70
N ILE A 176 -4.44 5.73 -6.80
CA ILE A 176 -4.21 4.99 -5.58
C ILE A 176 -4.98 3.66 -5.65
N LYS A 177 -4.31 2.54 -5.35
CA LYS A 177 -4.94 1.24 -5.11
C LYS A 177 -5.37 1.16 -3.65
N ASN A 178 -6.65 0.88 -3.43
CA ASN A 178 -7.21 0.63 -2.10
C ASN A 178 -7.36 -0.87 -1.83
N SER A 179 -7.75 -1.24 -0.62
CA SER A 179 -7.95 -2.60 -0.13
C SER A 179 -9.39 -2.84 0.40
N TRP A 180 -10.37 -2.21 -0.23
CA TRP A 180 -11.80 -2.36 0.11
C TRP A 180 -12.60 -3.11 -0.96
N GLY A 181 -11.91 -3.96 -1.73
CA GLY A 181 -12.50 -4.73 -2.82
C GLY A 181 -12.69 -3.96 -4.12
N PRO A 182 -12.88 -4.68 -5.25
CA PRO A 182 -13.00 -4.09 -6.58
C PRO A 182 -14.33 -3.37 -6.80
N GLY A 183 -15.34 -3.59 -5.95
CA GLY A 183 -16.63 -2.90 -6.01
C GLY A 183 -16.61 -1.47 -5.47
N TRP A 184 -15.56 -1.07 -4.75
CA TRP A 184 -15.42 0.26 -4.20
C TRP A 184 -14.75 1.21 -5.21
N GLY A 185 -15.18 2.47 -5.22
CA GLY A 185 -14.57 3.52 -6.04
C GLY A 185 -14.51 3.18 -7.53
N GLU A 186 -13.39 3.49 -8.18
CA GLU A 186 -13.14 3.16 -9.60
C GLU A 186 -12.49 1.77 -9.70
N GLN A 187 -13.29 0.71 -9.58
CA GLN A 187 -12.81 -0.68 -9.59
C GLN A 187 -11.75 -0.97 -8.51
N GLY A 188 -11.93 -0.39 -7.32
CA GLY A 188 -11.01 -0.50 -6.19
C GLY A 188 -9.91 0.57 -6.15
N TYR A 189 -9.92 1.49 -7.10
CA TYR A 189 -8.96 2.60 -7.17
C TYR A 189 -9.57 3.94 -6.80
N TYR A 190 -8.72 4.85 -6.33
CA TYR A 190 -9.03 6.21 -5.95
C TYR A 190 -8.18 7.18 -6.74
N ARG A 191 -8.77 8.23 -7.31
CA ARG A 191 -8.03 9.35 -7.90
C ARG A 191 -8.14 10.58 -7.01
N ILE A 192 -7.01 11.12 -6.58
CA ILE A 192 -6.93 12.28 -5.68
C ILE A 192 -5.97 13.33 -6.24
N CYS A 193 -6.30 14.61 -6.06
CA CYS A 193 -5.46 15.75 -6.48
C CYS A 193 -4.00 15.56 -6.08
N ARG A 194 -3.08 15.83 -7.01
CA ARG A 194 -1.63 15.86 -6.82
C ARG A 194 -1.11 17.29 -6.67
N GLY A 195 -0.03 17.46 -5.90
CA GLY A 195 0.65 18.76 -5.73
C GLY A 195 0.07 19.63 -4.62
N LYS A 196 -0.84 19.10 -3.79
CA LYS A 196 -1.51 19.84 -2.70
C LYS A 196 -1.39 19.18 -1.32
N GLY A 197 -0.69 18.05 -1.22
CA GLY A 197 -0.62 17.25 0.01
C GLY A 197 -2.00 16.80 0.50
N ALA A 198 -2.89 16.46 -0.43
CA ALA A 198 -4.28 16.17 -0.12
C ALA A 198 -4.38 15.00 0.86
N CYS A 199 -5.13 15.18 1.95
CA CYS A 199 -5.34 14.20 3.02
C CYS A 199 -4.03 13.61 3.62
N GLY A 200 -2.91 14.35 3.51
CA GLY A 200 -1.62 13.95 4.07
C GLY A 200 -0.90 12.84 3.31
N LEU A 201 -1.37 12.48 2.11
CA LEU A 201 -0.84 11.35 1.32
C LEU A 201 0.67 11.38 1.07
N ASN A 202 1.29 12.55 1.17
CA ASN A 202 2.72 12.77 0.97
C ASN A 202 3.55 12.74 2.26
N THR A 203 2.92 12.61 3.44
CA THR A 203 3.63 12.75 4.72
C THR A 203 4.26 11.46 5.21
N MET A 204 3.77 10.31 4.77
CA MET A 204 4.31 8.99 5.07
C MET A 204 4.36 8.18 3.78
N VAL A 205 5.49 8.23 3.10
CA VAL A 205 5.74 7.53 1.83
C VAL A 205 6.97 6.64 1.98
N THR A 206 6.83 5.36 1.65
CA THR A 206 7.91 4.38 1.80
C THR A 206 8.00 3.43 0.61
N SER A 207 9.17 2.85 0.41
CA SER A 207 9.40 1.80 -0.57
C SER A 207 10.40 0.78 -0.05
N SER A 208 10.15 -0.49 -0.35
CA SER A 208 11.12 -1.57 -0.17
C SER A 208 12.24 -1.50 -1.21
N GLU A 209 13.36 -2.17 -0.92
CA GLU A 209 14.50 -2.36 -1.84
C GLU A 209 14.79 -3.85 -1.93
N MET A 210 15.02 -4.34 -3.16
CA MET A 210 15.35 -5.75 -3.43
C MET A 210 16.71 -5.83 -4.13
N ASN A 211 17.52 -6.81 -3.76
CA ASN A 211 18.81 -7.09 -4.40
C ASN A 211 18.65 -7.72 -5.79
#